data_6611af8ca77e7f0c1d520a29d54d7322
#
_entry.id   6611af8ca77e7f0c1d520a29d54d7322
#
_cell.length_a   1.000
_cell.length_b   1.000
_cell.length_c   1.000
_cell.angle_alpha   90.00
_cell.angle_beta   90.00
_cell.angle_gamma   90.00
#
_symmetry.space_group_name_H-M   'P 1'
#
loop_
_entity.id
_entity.type
_entity.pdbx_description
1 polymer ?
#
loop_
_entity_poly.entity_id
_entity_poly.type
_entity_poly.pdbx_seq_one_letter_code
_entity_poly.pdbx_strand_id
1 'polypeptide(L)'
;MCGDYVSVADVSGKQCYIYNGKDEGVTVETSLPIVRAKVARQGVVAILLQDKDSNVLNIYNPYSNAESLLVEIPTNVSEEGYPLDFDISPDGKSVVTSYMIAGSSDFETKVSFYNFTEVGQDKNTLVGGKSFGNKMIADVEFVSDDEVLVAHEKGYSIFGQMKQPEVVTEKTFSDSIKSLAVGDDALAFVLQKEGNAKKQTLNLYNLSGREKMQQDISYEYADMEMYGDEIIFTGNRSCNILRTNGHDKFDYHFEQEIDAVYPTSDGQVYTLIDSSTIQKIQLQTK
;
A
#
# COMPACT_ATOMS: atom_id res chain seq x y z
N MET A 1 1.94 7.64 -3.58
CA MET A 1 3.17 8.43 -3.87
C MET A 1 4.39 7.54 -3.79
N CYS A 2 5.45 7.85 -4.57
CA CYS A 2 6.74 7.17 -4.42
C CYS A 2 7.87 8.15 -4.75
N GLY A 3 8.76 8.45 -3.78
CA GLY A 3 9.74 9.53 -3.90
C GLY A 3 9.07 10.88 -4.19
N ASP A 4 9.55 11.57 -5.22
CA ASP A 4 9.00 12.87 -5.65
C ASP A 4 7.73 12.74 -6.51
N TYR A 5 7.30 11.52 -6.88
CA TYR A 5 6.20 11.31 -7.82
C TYR A 5 4.86 11.05 -7.12
N VAL A 6 3.83 11.66 -7.66
CA VAL A 6 2.43 11.47 -7.27
C VAL A 6 1.64 11.05 -8.50
N SER A 7 0.77 10.05 -8.36
CA SER A 7 -0.23 9.71 -9.36
C SER A 7 -1.63 10.04 -8.85
N VAL A 8 -2.44 10.65 -9.70
CA VAL A 8 -3.87 10.92 -9.43
C VAL A 8 -4.67 10.28 -10.57
N ALA A 9 -5.44 9.25 -10.22
CA ALA A 9 -6.23 8.49 -11.18
C ALA A 9 -7.71 8.84 -11.08
N ASP A 10 -8.35 9.02 -12.23
CA ASP A 10 -9.80 9.12 -12.35
C ASP A 10 -10.40 7.70 -12.27
N VAL A 11 -10.80 7.30 -11.06
CA VAL A 11 -11.37 5.97 -10.81
C VAL A 11 -12.70 5.83 -11.56
N SER A 12 -12.86 4.74 -12.29
CA SER A 12 -13.92 4.49 -13.27
C SER A 12 -13.84 5.35 -14.54
N GLY A 13 -12.94 6.32 -14.61
CA GLY A 13 -12.57 7.05 -15.82
C GLY A 13 -11.36 6.42 -16.52
N LYS A 14 -10.68 7.19 -17.37
CA LYS A 14 -9.61 6.70 -18.24
C LYS A 14 -8.34 7.55 -18.20
N GLN A 15 -8.20 8.42 -17.23
CA GLN A 15 -7.06 9.33 -17.13
C GLN A 15 -6.32 9.13 -15.81
N CYS A 16 -5.00 9.05 -15.89
CA CYS A 16 -4.12 9.06 -14.75
C CYS A 16 -3.08 10.15 -14.94
N TYR A 17 -3.03 11.10 -14.03
CA TYR A 17 -2.09 12.21 -14.03
C TYR A 17 -0.90 11.88 -13.14
N ILE A 18 0.32 12.07 -13.65
CA ILE A 18 1.56 11.84 -12.93
C ILE A 18 2.31 13.16 -12.82
N TYR A 19 2.72 13.52 -11.59
CA TYR A 19 3.35 14.78 -11.27
C TYR A 19 4.54 14.60 -10.32
N ASN A 20 5.62 15.36 -10.51
CA ASN A 20 6.85 15.30 -9.71
C ASN A 20 7.23 16.65 -9.07
N GLY A 21 6.38 17.67 -9.15
CA GLY A 21 6.63 18.99 -8.59
C GLY A 21 7.57 19.89 -9.40
N LYS A 22 8.09 19.44 -10.55
CA LYS A 22 9.11 20.14 -11.32
C LYS A 22 8.64 20.65 -12.69
N ASP A 23 7.61 20.04 -13.25
CA ASP A 23 7.04 20.32 -14.56
C ASP A 23 5.51 20.37 -14.51
N GLU A 24 4.85 20.45 -15.65
CA GLU A 24 3.39 20.43 -15.73
C GLU A 24 2.79 19.03 -15.48
N GLY A 25 3.64 18.00 -15.31
CA GLY A 25 3.22 16.61 -15.21
C GLY A 25 2.80 16.00 -16.56
N VAL A 26 2.41 14.72 -16.52
CA VAL A 26 2.01 13.97 -17.71
C VAL A 26 0.71 13.22 -17.44
N THR A 27 -0.18 13.20 -18.43
CA THR A 27 -1.40 12.39 -18.39
C THR A 27 -1.22 11.11 -19.18
N VAL A 28 -1.54 9.97 -18.57
CA VAL A 28 -1.70 8.68 -19.25
C VAL A 28 -3.18 8.48 -19.53
N GLU A 29 -3.52 8.23 -20.80
CA GLU A 29 -4.87 7.83 -21.19
C GLU A 29 -4.93 6.31 -21.38
N THR A 30 -5.95 5.68 -20.81
CA THR A 30 -6.12 4.24 -20.84
C THR A 30 -7.29 3.84 -21.75
N SER A 31 -7.24 2.63 -22.30
CA SER A 31 -8.32 2.08 -23.16
C SER A 31 -9.56 1.68 -22.35
N LEU A 32 -9.36 1.24 -21.12
CA LEU A 32 -10.40 0.72 -20.20
C LEU A 32 -10.50 1.61 -18.95
N PRO A 33 -11.62 1.51 -18.20
CA PRO A 33 -11.77 2.22 -16.93
C PRO A 33 -10.71 1.83 -15.90
N ILE A 34 -10.21 2.84 -15.18
CA ILE A 34 -9.19 2.68 -14.13
C ILE A 34 -9.86 2.21 -12.83
N VAL A 35 -9.29 1.18 -12.22
CA VAL A 35 -9.65 0.73 -10.86
C VAL A 35 -8.72 1.36 -9.83
N ARG A 36 -7.40 1.30 -10.09
CA ARG A 36 -6.36 1.82 -9.19
C ARG A 36 -5.08 2.11 -9.95
N ALA A 37 -4.28 3.04 -9.45
CA ALA A 37 -2.94 3.33 -9.96
C ALA A 37 -1.94 3.43 -8.82
N LYS A 38 -0.71 2.95 -9.06
CA LYS A 38 0.44 3.05 -8.17
C LYS A 38 1.64 3.56 -8.97
N VAL A 39 2.41 4.48 -8.42
CA VAL A 39 3.56 5.11 -9.10
C VAL A 39 4.87 4.73 -8.44
N ALA A 40 5.90 4.46 -9.24
CA ALA A 40 7.28 4.23 -8.82
C ALA A 40 8.10 5.53 -8.79
N ARG A 41 9.32 5.49 -8.22
CA ARG A 41 10.20 6.68 -8.04
C ARG A 41 10.59 7.41 -9.32
N GLN A 42 10.53 6.73 -10.49
CA GLN A 42 10.88 7.33 -11.79
C GLN A 42 9.67 7.83 -12.56
N GLY A 43 8.47 7.82 -11.96
CA GLY A 43 7.23 8.16 -12.62
C GLY A 43 6.65 7.03 -13.48
N VAL A 44 7.26 5.83 -13.46
CA VAL A 44 6.62 4.62 -14.00
C VAL A 44 5.37 4.35 -13.19
N VAL A 45 4.26 4.11 -13.86
CA VAL A 45 2.96 3.90 -13.20
C VAL A 45 2.36 2.56 -13.60
N ALA A 46 1.94 1.79 -12.60
CA ALA A 46 1.13 0.60 -12.76
C ALA A 46 -0.35 0.98 -12.62
N ILE A 47 -1.18 0.61 -13.58
CA ILE A 47 -2.60 0.95 -13.63
C ILE A 47 -3.41 -0.34 -13.81
N LEU A 48 -4.23 -0.67 -12.83
CA LEU A 48 -5.20 -1.74 -12.92
C LEU A 48 -6.45 -1.22 -13.63
N LEU A 49 -6.78 -1.87 -14.73
CA LEU A 49 -7.91 -1.58 -15.58
C LEU A 49 -8.96 -2.70 -15.48
N GLN A 50 -10.23 -2.36 -15.66
CA GLN A 50 -11.31 -3.32 -15.60
C GLN A 50 -12.13 -3.33 -16.90
N ASP A 51 -12.31 -4.52 -17.45
CA ASP A 51 -13.35 -4.83 -18.44
C ASP A 51 -14.43 -5.70 -17.78
N LYS A 52 -15.45 -6.13 -18.54
CA LYS A 52 -16.62 -6.85 -18.02
C LYS A 52 -16.26 -8.16 -17.32
N ASP A 53 -15.39 -8.95 -17.92
CA ASP A 53 -15.04 -10.29 -17.46
C ASP A 53 -13.51 -10.50 -17.29
N SER A 54 -12.74 -9.43 -17.39
CA SER A 54 -11.28 -9.46 -17.29
C SER A 54 -10.75 -8.20 -16.61
N ASN A 55 -9.54 -8.30 -16.12
CA ASN A 55 -8.77 -7.15 -15.66
C ASN A 55 -7.44 -7.12 -16.44
N VAL A 56 -6.88 -5.96 -16.57
CA VAL A 56 -5.58 -5.77 -17.21
C VAL A 56 -4.74 -4.86 -16.32
N LEU A 57 -3.55 -5.32 -15.97
CA LEU A 57 -2.58 -4.48 -15.28
C LEU A 57 -1.57 -3.97 -16.30
N ASN A 58 -1.61 -2.68 -16.56
CA ASN A 58 -0.74 -2.00 -17.50
C ASN A 58 0.35 -1.22 -16.78
N ILE A 59 1.57 -1.33 -17.29
CA ILE A 59 2.73 -0.57 -16.79
C ILE A 59 3.11 0.46 -17.83
N TYR A 60 3.09 1.73 -17.46
CA TYR A 60 3.44 2.86 -18.33
C TYR A 60 4.69 3.58 -17.82
N ASN A 61 5.54 3.99 -18.77
CA ASN A 61 6.56 5.01 -18.51
C ASN A 61 6.23 6.28 -19.31
N PRO A 62 5.46 7.20 -18.74
CA PRO A 62 4.99 8.39 -19.47
C PRO A 62 6.11 9.39 -19.79
N TYR A 63 7.29 9.25 -19.17
CA TYR A 63 8.46 10.08 -19.42
C TYR A 63 9.43 9.46 -20.45
N SER A 64 9.09 8.31 -21.01
CA SER A 64 9.86 7.68 -22.08
C SER A 64 9.66 8.42 -23.40
N ASN A 65 10.73 8.58 -24.19
CA ASN A 65 10.65 9.09 -25.57
C ASN A 65 10.15 8.02 -26.57
N ALA A 66 9.96 6.78 -26.11
CA ALA A 66 9.44 5.66 -26.88
C ALA A 66 7.95 5.46 -26.55
N GLU A 67 7.43 4.29 -26.85
CA GLU A 67 6.08 3.89 -26.47
C GLU A 67 5.89 3.95 -24.96
N SER A 68 4.82 4.60 -24.49
CA SER A 68 4.61 4.79 -23.04
C SER A 68 4.15 3.51 -22.33
N LEU A 69 3.39 2.64 -23.01
CA LEU A 69 3.00 1.33 -22.50
C LEU A 69 4.19 0.37 -22.59
N LEU A 70 4.69 -0.09 -21.46
CA LEU A 70 5.82 -1.01 -21.35
C LEU A 70 5.40 -2.47 -21.29
N VAL A 71 4.36 -2.76 -20.48
CA VAL A 71 3.92 -4.13 -20.19
C VAL A 71 2.40 -4.13 -20.03
N GLU A 72 1.78 -5.19 -20.53
CA GLU A 72 0.38 -5.51 -20.33
C GLU A 72 0.28 -6.91 -19.72
N ILE A 73 -0.37 -7.02 -18.56
CA ILE A 73 -0.61 -8.28 -17.85
C ILE A 73 -2.12 -8.50 -17.84
N PRO A 74 -2.67 -9.27 -18.79
CA PRO A 74 -4.07 -9.62 -18.79
C PRO A 74 -4.37 -10.63 -17.69
N THR A 75 -5.51 -10.46 -17.01
CA THR A 75 -5.99 -11.39 -15.98
C THR A 75 -7.37 -11.90 -16.37
N ASN A 76 -7.48 -13.19 -16.59
CA ASN A 76 -8.77 -13.87 -16.74
C ASN A 76 -9.35 -14.18 -15.35
N VAL A 77 -10.46 -13.50 -15.01
CA VAL A 77 -11.09 -13.63 -13.69
C VAL A 77 -11.49 -15.09 -13.38
N SER A 78 -11.89 -15.88 -14.39
CA SER A 78 -12.30 -17.27 -14.19
C SER A 78 -11.13 -18.25 -13.91
N GLU A 79 -9.91 -17.90 -14.33
CA GLU A 79 -8.72 -18.75 -14.18
C GLU A 79 -7.78 -18.25 -13.09
N GLU A 80 -7.61 -16.93 -13.00
CA GLU A 80 -6.65 -16.30 -12.11
C GLU A 80 -7.30 -15.65 -10.89
N GLY A 81 -8.60 -15.38 -10.95
CA GLY A 81 -9.38 -14.77 -9.89
C GLY A 81 -9.52 -13.26 -10.02
N TYR A 82 -10.23 -12.67 -9.07
CA TYR A 82 -10.39 -11.22 -8.95
C TYR A 82 -9.15 -10.61 -8.31
N PRO A 83 -8.56 -9.56 -8.91
CA PRO A 83 -7.49 -8.83 -8.27
C PRO A 83 -8.02 -8.11 -7.02
N LEU A 84 -7.38 -8.34 -5.89
CA LEU A 84 -7.70 -7.69 -4.62
C LEU A 84 -6.86 -6.43 -4.45
N ASP A 85 -5.55 -6.56 -4.67
CA ASP A 85 -4.60 -5.48 -4.52
C ASP A 85 -3.37 -5.72 -5.40
N PHE A 86 -2.58 -4.68 -5.63
CA PHE A 86 -1.29 -4.76 -6.31
C PHE A 86 -0.38 -3.61 -5.87
N ASP A 87 0.92 -3.81 -6.03
CA ASP A 87 1.89 -2.75 -5.88
C ASP A 87 3.04 -2.88 -6.90
N ILE A 88 3.75 -1.77 -7.14
CA ILE A 88 4.91 -1.68 -8.01
C ILE A 88 6.14 -1.35 -7.17
N SER A 89 7.27 -2.04 -7.44
CA SER A 89 8.52 -1.75 -6.75
C SER A 89 8.93 -0.28 -6.93
N PRO A 90 9.56 0.33 -5.92
CA PRO A 90 10.01 1.71 -6.02
C PRO A 90 10.91 1.99 -7.23
N ASP A 91 11.68 0.99 -7.70
CA ASP A 91 12.51 1.10 -8.92
C ASP A 91 11.75 0.81 -10.23
N GLY A 92 10.45 0.48 -10.16
CA GLY A 92 9.57 0.26 -11.30
C GLY A 92 9.83 -1.02 -12.10
N LYS A 93 10.60 -1.98 -11.55
CA LYS A 93 11.01 -3.20 -12.28
C LYS A 93 10.24 -4.45 -11.92
N SER A 94 9.50 -4.42 -10.84
CA SER A 94 8.71 -5.55 -10.35
C SER A 94 7.31 -5.11 -9.96
N VAL A 95 6.37 -6.05 -10.06
CA VAL A 95 4.99 -5.87 -9.58
C VAL A 95 4.60 -7.09 -8.78
N VAL A 96 3.85 -6.88 -7.72
CA VAL A 96 3.13 -7.91 -6.99
C VAL A 96 1.63 -7.69 -7.17
N THR A 97 0.87 -8.77 -7.31
CA THR A 97 -0.61 -8.72 -7.32
C THR A 97 -1.16 -9.81 -6.43
N SER A 98 -2.25 -9.53 -5.74
CA SER A 98 -3.03 -10.52 -5.01
C SER A 98 -4.37 -10.76 -5.70
N TYR A 99 -4.82 -12.01 -5.69
CA TYR A 99 -6.05 -12.45 -6.33
C TYR A 99 -6.89 -13.29 -5.39
N MET A 100 -8.20 -13.24 -5.60
CA MET A 100 -9.16 -14.12 -4.96
C MET A 100 -9.90 -14.95 -6.01
N ILE A 101 -9.83 -16.25 -5.90
CA ILE A 101 -10.58 -17.21 -6.69
C ILE A 101 -11.78 -17.65 -5.86
N ALA A 102 -12.98 -17.32 -6.32
CA ALA A 102 -14.23 -17.74 -5.65
C ALA A 102 -14.58 -19.18 -6.04
N GLY A 103 -14.68 -20.06 -5.06
CA GLY A 103 -15.24 -21.41 -5.22
C GLY A 103 -16.75 -21.43 -4.95
N SER A 104 -17.36 -22.62 -5.04
CA SER A 104 -18.80 -22.80 -4.77
C SER A 104 -19.17 -22.68 -3.29
N SER A 105 -18.25 -22.96 -2.38
CA SER A 105 -18.46 -22.93 -0.91
C SER A 105 -17.29 -22.32 -0.14
N ASP A 106 -16.20 -21.95 -0.82
CA ASP A 106 -14.97 -21.45 -0.24
C ASP A 106 -14.28 -20.52 -1.23
N PHE A 107 -13.18 -19.89 -0.81
CA PHE A 107 -12.34 -19.07 -1.68
C PHE A 107 -10.86 -19.45 -1.48
N GLU A 108 -10.07 -19.14 -2.47
CA GLU A 108 -8.61 -19.24 -2.40
C GLU A 108 -8.01 -17.88 -2.74
N THR A 109 -6.99 -17.47 -2.01
CA THR A 109 -6.19 -16.29 -2.36
C THR A 109 -4.80 -16.70 -2.77
N LYS A 110 -4.23 -15.96 -3.70
CA LYS A 110 -2.86 -16.15 -4.17
C LYS A 110 -2.19 -14.81 -4.44
N VAL A 111 -0.87 -14.78 -4.37
CA VAL A 111 -0.06 -13.67 -4.89
C VAL A 111 0.74 -14.13 -6.10
N SER A 112 0.94 -13.22 -7.03
CA SER A 112 1.77 -13.39 -8.22
C SER A 112 2.80 -12.28 -8.30
N PHE A 113 4.04 -12.64 -8.64
CA PHE A 113 5.16 -11.71 -8.75
C PHE A 113 5.63 -11.62 -10.19
N TYR A 114 5.77 -10.41 -10.67
CA TYR A 114 6.21 -10.10 -12.03
C TYR A 114 7.50 -9.31 -11.99
N ASN A 115 8.42 -9.60 -12.90
CA ASN A 115 9.69 -8.88 -13.03
C ASN A 115 9.94 -8.54 -14.49
N PHE A 116 10.24 -7.28 -14.79
CA PHE A 116 10.38 -6.74 -16.15
C PHE A 116 11.84 -6.64 -16.60
N THR A 117 12.78 -7.13 -15.81
CA THR A 117 14.17 -7.26 -16.18
C THR A 117 14.40 -8.49 -17.06
N GLU A 118 15.63 -8.70 -17.53
CA GLU A 118 15.99 -9.85 -18.37
C GLU A 118 15.53 -11.21 -17.82
N VAL A 119 15.53 -11.38 -16.50
CA VAL A 119 15.10 -12.62 -15.83
C VAL A 119 13.60 -12.91 -16.05
N GLY A 120 12.78 -11.87 -16.14
CA GLY A 120 11.35 -12.02 -16.37
C GLY A 120 10.99 -12.32 -17.83
N GLN A 121 11.82 -11.92 -18.80
CA GLN A 121 11.54 -12.08 -20.24
C GLN A 121 11.33 -13.53 -20.63
N ASP A 122 12.17 -14.45 -20.14
CA ASP A 122 12.06 -15.89 -20.43
C ASP A 122 10.83 -16.55 -19.81
N LYS A 123 10.17 -15.89 -18.83
CA LYS A 123 9.04 -16.40 -18.06
C LYS A 123 7.73 -15.64 -18.32
N ASN A 124 7.64 -14.93 -19.42
CA ASN A 124 6.51 -14.05 -19.74
C ASN A 124 6.20 -13.09 -18.58
N THR A 125 7.23 -12.53 -18.00
CA THR A 125 7.28 -11.64 -16.81
C THR A 125 6.88 -12.25 -15.46
N LEU A 126 6.13 -13.32 -15.40
CA LEU A 126 5.74 -14.02 -14.19
C LEU A 126 6.91 -14.82 -13.62
N VAL A 127 7.47 -14.39 -12.49
CA VAL A 127 8.67 -15.00 -11.87
C VAL A 127 8.36 -15.88 -10.66
N GLY A 128 7.15 -15.81 -10.12
CA GLY A 128 6.74 -16.62 -8.98
C GLY A 128 5.32 -16.35 -8.53
N GLY A 129 4.86 -17.16 -7.58
CA GLY A 129 3.58 -16.99 -6.93
C GLY A 129 3.44 -17.91 -5.71
N LYS A 130 2.50 -17.58 -4.82
CA LYS A 130 2.19 -18.40 -3.63
C LYS A 130 0.69 -18.39 -3.38
N SER A 131 0.11 -19.58 -3.13
CA SER A 131 -1.24 -19.72 -2.60
C SER A 131 -1.23 -19.49 -1.09
N PHE A 132 -2.22 -18.76 -0.60
CA PHE A 132 -2.50 -18.56 0.82
C PHE A 132 -3.73 -19.35 1.29
N GLY A 133 -4.32 -20.16 0.39
CA GLY A 133 -5.54 -20.90 0.68
C GLY A 133 -6.71 -19.96 1.00
N ASN A 134 -7.47 -20.28 2.03
CA ASN A 134 -8.62 -19.49 2.47
C ASN A 134 -8.29 -18.32 3.42
N LYS A 135 -7.04 -17.87 3.46
CA LYS A 135 -6.65 -16.64 4.20
C LYS A 135 -6.92 -15.43 3.31
N MET A 136 -7.70 -14.48 3.79
CA MET A 136 -7.95 -13.23 3.07
C MET A 136 -6.69 -12.37 3.06
N ILE A 137 -6.12 -12.13 1.88
CA ILE A 137 -5.04 -11.16 1.72
C ILE A 137 -5.67 -9.77 1.76
N ALA A 138 -5.21 -8.96 2.70
CA ALA A 138 -5.73 -7.61 2.94
C ALA A 138 -4.91 -6.56 2.20
N ASP A 139 -3.60 -6.80 2.04
CA ASP A 139 -2.69 -5.82 1.48
C ASP A 139 -1.44 -6.49 0.89
N VAL A 140 -0.90 -5.91 -0.18
CA VAL A 140 0.40 -6.23 -0.75
C VAL A 140 1.16 -4.94 -1.03
N GLU A 141 2.37 -4.79 -0.47
CA GLU A 141 3.14 -3.55 -0.57
C GLU A 141 4.63 -3.82 -0.66
N PHE A 142 5.32 -3.12 -1.57
CA PHE A 142 6.78 -3.14 -1.62
C PHE A 142 7.36 -2.34 -0.46
N VAL A 143 8.10 -3.01 0.40
CA VAL A 143 8.85 -2.38 1.51
C VAL A 143 10.26 -1.95 1.09
N SER A 144 10.73 -2.45 -0.05
CA SER A 144 11.97 -2.04 -0.72
C SER A 144 11.91 -2.39 -2.22
N ASP A 145 12.98 -2.13 -2.97
CA ASP A 145 13.05 -2.53 -4.39
C ASP A 145 13.00 -4.06 -4.59
N ASP A 146 13.36 -4.84 -3.57
CA ASP A 146 13.50 -6.31 -3.64
C ASP A 146 12.73 -7.07 -2.55
N GLU A 147 11.90 -6.40 -1.76
CA GLU A 147 11.09 -7.02 -0.71
C GLU A 147 9.64 -6.57 -0.76
N VAL A 148 8.73 -7.54 -0.58
CA VAL A 148 7.27 -7.33 -0.59
C VAL A 148 6.66 -7.85 0.70
N LEU A 149 5.86 -7.03 1.36
CA LEU A 149 4.93 -7.42 2.41
C LEU A 149 3.66 -7.99 1.77
N VAL A 150 3.20 -9.13 2.27
CA VAL A 150 1.87 -9.69 2.02
C VAL A 150 1.18 -9.89 3.36
N ALA A 151 0.17 -9.09 3.64
CA ALA A 151 -0.59 -9.15 4.89
C ALA A 151 -1.92 -9.87 4.68
N HIS A 152 -2.28 -10.72 5.63
CA HIS A 152 -3.58 -11.39 5.72
C HIS A 152 -4.21 -11.16 7.09
N GLU A 153 -5.44 -11.58 7.32
CA GLU A 153 -6.24 -11.26 8.51
C GLU A 153 -5.56 -11.52 9.88
N LYS A 154 -4.63 -12.48 9.95
CA LYS A 154 -3.93 -12.87 11.20
C LYS A 154 -2.42 -13.03 11.04
N GLY A 155 -1.80 -12.28 10.13
CA GLY A 155 -0.36 -12.33 9.98
C GLY A 155 0.15 -11.72 8.69
N TYR A 156 1.44 -11.89 8.47
CA TYR A 156 2.09 -11.41 7.25
C TYR A 156 3.25 -12.32 6.83
N SER A 157 3.61 -12.21 5.56
CA SER A 157 4.84 -12.76 5.00
C SER A 157 5.60 -11.64 4.30
N ILE A 158 6.93 -11.61 4.42
CA ILE A 158 7.79 -10.81 3.57
C ILE A 158 8.46 -11.75 2.58
N PHE A 159 8.35 -11.40 1.31
CA PHE A 159 9.04 -12.05 0.21
C PHE A 159 10.24 -11.20 -0.18
N GLY A 160 11.38 -11.82 -0.39
CA GLY A 160 12.57 -11.19 -0.95
C GLY A 160 12.97 -11.81 -2.28
N GLN A 161 14.02 -11.26 -2.91
CA GLN A 161 14.61 -11.78 -4.14
C GLN A 161 13.62 -11.75 -5.33
N MET A 162 13.17 -10.54 -5.71
CA MET A 162 12.12 -10.36 -6.76
C MET A 162 12.47 -10.92 -8.15
N LYS A 163 13.64 -11.50 -8.34
CA LYS A 163 13.96 -12.33 -9.52
C LYS A 163 13.54 -13.79 -9.38
N GLN A 164 13.45 -14.29 -8.14
CA GLN A 164 12.97 -15.60 -7.75
C GLN A 164 12.38 -15.48 -6.34
N PRO A 165 11.15 -14.97 -6.20
CA PRO A 165 10.57 -14.60 -4.91
C PRO A 165 10.50 -15.77 -3.93
N GLU A 166 11.04 -15.57 -2.74
CA GLU A 166 11.02 -16.53 -1.64
C GLU A 166 10.59 -15.85 -0.34
N VAL A 167 9.93 -16.57 0.56
CA VAL A 167 9.55 -16.07 1.87
C VAL A 167 10.80 -15.92 2.75
N VAL A 168 11.11 -14.71 3.16
CA VAL A 168 12.25 -14.38 4.05
C VAL A 168 11.82 -14.17 5.50
N THR A 169 10.58 -13.74 5.71
CA THR A 169 9.99 -13.56 7.05
C THR A 169 8.53 -13.99 7.01
N GLU A 170 8.07 -14.68 8.03
CA GLU A 170 6.65 -15.03 8.21
C GLU A 170 6.27 -14.87 9.68
N LYS A 171 5.10 -14.27 9.93
CA LYS A 171 4.58 -14.07 11.27
C LYS A 171 3.07 -14.28 11.32
N THR A 172 2.63 -14.97 12.36
CA THR A 172 1.21 -15.19 12.65
C THR A 172 0.87 -14.56 14.00
N PHE A 173 -0.28 -13.91 14.07
CA PHE A 173 -0.83 -13.31 15.27
C PHE A 173 -1.99 -14.17 15.84
N SER A 174 -2.19 -14.09 17.15
CA SER A 174 -3.36 -14.67 17.81
C SER A 174 -4.63 -13.87 17.55
N ASP A 175 -4.46 -12.55 17.41
CA ASP A 175 -5.54 -11.58 17.21
C ASP A 175 -5.58 -11.12 15.75
N SER A 176 -6.71 -10.58 15.31
CA SER A 176 -6.88 -10.14 13.94
C SER A 176 -6.22 -8.77 13.69
N ILE A 177 -5.63 -8.58 12.52
CA ILE A 177 -5.14 -7.28 12.08
C ILE A 177 -6.35 -6.38 11.79
N LYS A 178 -6.42 -5.23 12.47
CA LYS A 178 -7.38 -4.17 12.20
C LYS A 178 -6.82 -3.17 11.20
N SER A 179 -5.56 -2.80 11.37
CA SER A 179 -4.88 -1.81 10.51
C SER A 179 -3.40 -2.16 10.39
N LEU A 180 -2.83 -1.77 9.26
CA LEU A 180 -1.43 -1.90 8.92
C LEU A 180 -0.93 -0.56 8.38
N ALA A 181 0.28 -0.19 8.74
CA ALA A 181 1.04 0.87 8.07
C ALA A 181 2.48 0.43 7.87
N VAL A 182 3.02 0.76 6.70
CA VAL A 182 4.38 0.44 6.30
C VAL A 182 5.22 1.71 6.37
N GLY A 183 6.35 1.63 7.06
CA GLY A 183 7.36 2.67 7.10
C GLY A 183 8.68 2.19 6.48
N ASP A 184 9.66 3.07 6.39
CA ASP A 184 10.94 2.79 5.72
C ASP A 184 11.69 1.57 6.30
N ASP A 185 11.62 1.34 7.62
CA ASP A 185 12.34 0.28 8.33
C ASP A 185 11.48 -0.49 9.34
N ALA A 186 10.18 -0.26 9.33
CA ALA A 186 9.26 -0.83 10.30
C ALA A 186 7.85 -1.04 9.74
N LEU A 187 7.17 -2.03 10.32
CA LEU A 187 5.79 -2.38 10.06
C LEU A 187 4.98 -2.16 11.32
N ALA A 188 3.93 -1.37 11.25
CA ALA A 188 3.01 -1.11 12.35
C ALA A 188 1.70 -1.87 12.14
N PHE A 189 1.32 -2.71 13.10
CA PHE A 189 0.07 -3.46 13.10
C PHE A 189 -0.78 -3.08 14.31
N VAL A 190 -2.00 -2.67 14.08
CA VAL A 190 -3.00 -2.64 15.16
C VAL A 190 -3.74 -3.98 15.15
N LEU A 191 -3.55 -4.72 16.22
CA LEU A 191 -4.25 -5.98 16.46
C LEU A 191 -5.47 -5.76 17.32
N GLN A 192 -6.58 -6.35 16.94
CA GLN A 192 -7.85 -6.28 17.66
C GLN A 192 -8.17 -7.63 18.29
N LYS A 193 -8.35 -7.64 19.60
CA LYS A 193 -8.65 -8.86 20.34
C LYS A 193 -10.00 -9.43 19.89
N GLU A 194 -10.00 -10.72 19.57
CA GLU A 194 -11.22 -11.44 19.20
C GLU A 194 -12.27 -11.36 20.33
N GLY A 195 -13.50 -11.02 19.95
CA GLY A 195 -14.62 -10.81 20.92
C GLY A 195 -14.58 -9.52 21.73
N ASN A 196 -13.57 -8.66 21.54
CA ASN A 196 -13.48 -7.36 22.22
C ASN A 196 -12.89 -6.27 21.32
N ALA A 197 -13.74 -5.66 20.49
CA ALA A 197 -13.36 -4.62 19.55
C ALA A 197 -12.70 -3.36 20.17
N LYS A 198 -12.91 -3.14 21.47
CA LYS A 198 -12.32 -2.00 22.19
C LYS A 198 -10.89 -2.25 22.67
N LYS A 199 -10.47 -3.52 22.72
CA LYS A 199 -9.10 -3.86 23.11
C LYS A 199 -8.24 -3.98 21.88
N GLN A 200 -7.41 -2.97 21.65
CA GLN A 200 -6.49 -2.87 20.52
C GLN A 200 -5.06 -2.71 21.02
N THR A 201 -4.13 -3.36 20.36
CA THR A 201 -2.71 -3.30 20.66
C THR A 201 -1.96 -2.92 19.40
N LEU A 202 -1.20 -1.83 19.47
CA LEU A 202 -0.24 -1.46 18.42
C LEU A 202 1.04 -2.27 18.61
N ASN A 203 1.46 -2.93 17.56
CA ASN A 203 2.68 -3.73 17.52
C ASN A 203 3.57 -3.23 16.38
N LEU A 204 4.81 -2.92 16.68
CA LEU A 204 5.80 -2.47 15.71
C LEU A 204 6.86 -3.55 15.53
N TYR A 205 7.13 -3.90 14.27
CA TYR A 205 8.16 -4.87 13.88
C TYR A 205 9.14 -4.25 12.91
N ASN A 206 10.40 -4.72 12.91
CA ASN A 206 11.27 -4.47 11.77
C ASN A 206 10.98 -5.48 10.64
N LEU A 207 11.57 -5.28 9.47
CA LEU A 207 11.35 -6.14 8.29
C LEU A 207 11.81 -7.60 8.52
N SER A 208 12.73 -7.87 9.46
CA SER A 208 13.11 -9.23 9.84
C SER A 208 12.18 -9.88 10.87
N GLY A 209 11.01 -9.28 11.15
CA GLY A 209 9.99 -9.81 12.06
C GLY A 209 10.29 -9.66 13.55
N ARG A 210 11.37 -8.91 13.92
CA ARG A 210 11.67 -8.62 15.32
C ARG A 210 10.79 -7.51 15.85
N GLU A 211 10.13 -7.75 16.97
CA GLU A 211 9.32 -6.76 17.66
C GLU A 211 10.18 -5.60 18.19
N LYS A 212 9.81 -4.37 17.85
CA LYS A 212 10.42 -3.11 18.30
C LYS A 212 9.62 -2.50 19.45
N MET A 213 8.28 -2.60 19.40
CA MET A 213 7.40 -2.00 20.40
C MET A 213 6.04 -2.71 20.41
N GLN A 214 5.43 -2.79 21.59
CA GLN A 214 4.05 -3.19 21.77
C GLN A 214 3.38 -2.27 22.80
N GLN A 215 2.20 -1.74 22.46
CA GLN A 215 1.47 -0.80 23.33
C GLN A 215 -0.04 -0.93 23.13
N ASP A 216 -0.80 -0.93 24.22
CA ASP A 216 -2.26 -0.82 24.15
C ASP A 216 -2.64 0.58 23.68
N ILE A 217 -3.58 0.67 22.76
CA ILE A 217 -4.11 1.94 22.25
C ILE A 217 -5.64 1.97 22.39
N SER A 218 -6.17 3.17 22.52
CA SER A 218 -7.61 3.42 22.62
C SER A 218 -8.10 4.49 21.65
N TYR A 219 -7.32 4.78 20.61
CA TYR A 219 -7.68 5.79 19.62
C TYR A 219 -8.88 5.33 18.79
N GLU A 220 -9.81 6.26 18.53
CA GLU A 220 -10.85 6.10 17.52
C GLU A 220 -10.34 6.74 16.24
N TYR A 221 -10.02 5.94 15.23
CA TYR A 221 -9.45 6.38 13.98
C TYR A 221 -10.08 5.64 12.79
N ALA A 222 -10.05 6.28 11.64
CA ALA A 222 -10.46 5.74 10.35
C ALA A 222 -9.25 5.26 9.54
N ASP A 223 -8.10 5.95 9.69
CA ASP A 223 -6.88 5.69 8.94
C ASP A 223 -5.65 5.70 9.84
N MET A 224 -4.63 4.93 9.45
CA MET A 224 -3.35 4.83 10.13
C MET A 224 -2.22 4.80 9.10
N GLU A 225 -1.33 5.77 9.17
CA GLU A 225 -0.18 5.88 8.29
C GLU A 225 1.12 6.01 9.07
N MET A 226 2.24 5.70 8.44
CA MET A 226 3.56 5.78 9.06
C MET A 226 4.51 6.64 8.23
N TYR A 227 5.18 7.60 8.88
CA TYR A 227 6.13 8.50 8.25
C TYR A 227 7.35 8.68 9.14
N GLY A 228 8.50 8.13 8.70
CA GLY A 228 9.73 8.16 9.47
C GLY A 228 9.53 7.51 10.85
N ASP A 229 9.70 8.28 11.92
CA ASP A 229 9.51 7.82 13.31
C ASP A 229 8.10 8.08 13.88
N GLU A 230 7.12 8.43 13.03
CA GLU A 230 5.76 8.80 13.46
C GLU A 230 4.71 7.83 12.90
N ILE A 231 3.79 7.43 13.74
CA ILE A 231 2.57 6.70 13.39
C ILE A 231 1.41 7.66 13.62
N ILE A 232 0.69 7.99 12.55
CA ILE A 232 -0.39 8.98 12.54
C ILE A 232 -1.71 8.24 12.46
N PHE A 233 -2.56 8.44 13.44
CA PHE A 233 -3.92 7.94 13.49
C PHE A 233 -4.88 9.09 13.20
N THR A 234 -5.58 9.03 12.09
CA THR A 234 -6.56 10.04 11.68
C THR A 234 -7.97 9.50 11.89
N GLY A 235 -8.72 10.14 12.77
CA GLY A 235 -10.14 9.91 12.97
C GLY A 235 -10.97 10.97 12.27
N ASN A 236 -12.31 10.87 12.36
CA ASN A 236 -13.21 11.84 11.72
C ASN A 236 -12.96 13.28 12.20
N ARG A 237 -12.65 13.47 13.49
CA ARG A 237 -12.33 14.78 14.11
C ARG A 237 -11.14 14.71 15.04
N SER A 238 -10.31 13.68 14.96
CA SER A 238 -9.19 13.48 15.86
C SER A 238 -7.93 13.11 15.10
N CYS A 239 -6.80 13.53 15.65
CA CYS A 239 -5.49 13.09 15.19
C CYS A 239 -4.63 12.74 16.40
N ASN A 240 -4.12 11.52 16.40
CA ASN A 240 -3.14 11.06 17.38
C ASN A 240 -1.84 10.73 16.65
N ILE A 241 -0.73 11.27 17.12
CA ILE A 241 0.59 10.99 16.58
C ILE A 241 1.43 10.33 17.67
N LEU A 242 1.83 9.10 17.40
CA LEU A 242 2.68 8.31 18.27
C LEU A 242 4.04 8.13 17.62
N ARG A 243 5.12 8.27 18.38
CA ARG A 243 6.45 7.95 17.90
C ARG A 243 6.71 6.44 17.94
N THR A 244 7.57 5.94 17.07
CA THR A 244 7.97 4.52 17.02
C THR A 244 8.65 4.01 18.31
N ASN A 245 9.03 4.91 19.21
CA ASN A 245 9.52 4.58 20.55
C ASN A 245 8.41 4.51 21.64
N GLY A 246 7.15 4.67 21.25
CA GLY A 246 5.99 4.57 22.15
C GLY A 246 5.60 5.88 22.84
N HIS A 247 6.26 7.00 22.55
CA HIS A 247 5.89 8.29 23.15
C HIS A 247 4.84 9.01 22.33
N ASP A 248 3.77 9.46 22.98
CA ASP A 248 2.78 10.34 22.35
C ASP A 248 3.44 11.67 21.99
N LYS A 249 3.27 12.06 20.72
CA LYS A 249 3.71 13.35 20.21
C LYS A 249 2.57 14.35 20.19
N PHE A 250 1.37 13.89 19.83
CA PHE A 250 0.22 14.74 19.62
C PHE A 250 -1.07 13.97 19.85
N ASP A 251 -2.02 14.61 20.51
CA ASP A 251 -3.39 14.14 20.72
C ASP A 251 -4.31 15.35 20.66
N TYR A 252 -5.17 15.40 19.64
CA TYR A 252 -6.03 16.54 19.42
C TYR A 252 -7.38 16.16 18.83
N HIS A 253 -8.41 16.83 19.28
CA HIS A 253 -9.77 16.72 18.77
C HIS A 253 -10.17 18.05 18.11
N PHE A 254 -10.47 17.98 16.81
CA PHE A 254 -10.83 19.12 15.98
C PHE A 254 -12.32 19.46 16.13
N GLU A 255 -12.67 20.73 15.95
CA GLU A 255 -14.07 21.17 15.92
C GLU A 255 -14.80 20.73 14.65
N GLN A 256 -14.06 20.59 13.53
CA GLN A 256 -14.55 20.17 12.22
C GLN A 256 -14.02 18.78 11.85
N GLU A 257 -14.65 18.18 10.83
CA GLU A 257 -14.20 16.91 10.25
C GLU A 257 -12.89 17.12 9.49
N ILE A 258 -12.02 16.12 9.54
CA ILE A 258 -10.74 16.10 8.85
C ILE A 258 -10.64 14.83 8.01
N ASP A 259 -9.96 14.92 6.87
CA ASP A 259 -9.74 13.80 5.96
C ASP A 259 -8.34 13.19 6.14
N ALA A 260 -7.30 14.03 6.31
CA ALA A 260 -5.93 13.55 6.48
C ALA A 260 -5.02 14.55 7.19
N VAL A 261 -3.94 14.03 7.80
CA VAL A 261 -2.85 14.81 8.40
C VAL A 261 -1.53 14.24 7.92
N TYR A 262 -0.72 15.04 7.23
CA TYR A 262 0.57 14.63 6.70
C TYR A 262 1.71 15.44 7.32
N PRO A 263 2.84 14.80 7.69
CA PRO A 263 4.01 15.54 8.15
C PRO A 263 4.63 16.35 7.01
N THR A 264 5.33 17.42 7.37
CA THR A 264 6.18 18.16 6.44
C THR A 264 7.65 17.90 6.79
N SER A 265 8.57 18.47 6.02
CA SER A 265 10.00 18.43 6.35
C SER A 265 10.36 19.14 7.67
N ASP A 266 9.46 19.99 8.20
CA ASP A 266 9.56 20.55 9.53
C ASP A 266 8.78 19.65 10.50
N GLY A 267 9.47 19.02 11.42
CA GLY A 267 8.89 18.04 12.36
C GLY A 267 7.84 18.61 13.34
N GLN A 268 7.49 19.89 13.26
CA GLN A 268 6.42 20.53 14.04
C GLN A 268 5.28 21.04 13.15
N VAL A 269 5.46 21.05 11.83
CA VAL A 269 4.46 21.54 10.87
C VAL A 269 3.86 20.37 10.10
N TYR A 270 2.54 20.34 10.01
CA TYR A 270 1.78 19.33 9.30
C TYR A 270 0.85 19.97 8.27
N THR A 271 0.54 19.21 7.24
CA THR A 271 -0.52 19.53 6.29
C THR A 271 -1.80 18.86 6.78
N LEU A 272 -2.80 19.64 7.11
CA LEU A 272 -4.16 19.21 7.41
C LEU A 272 -5.01 19.33 6.16
N ILE A 273 -5.74 18.30 5.83
CA ILE A 273 -6.72 18.26 4.74
C ILE A 273 -8.10 18.02 5.33
N ASP A 274 -9.05 18.81 4.92
CA ASP A 274 -10.48 18.62 5.15
C ASP A 274 -11.25 18.71 3.82
N SER A 275 -12.55 18.50 3.84
CA SER A 275 -13.41 18.50 2.64
C SER A 275 -13.35 19.77 1.79
N SER A 276 -12.78 20.84 2.28
CA SER A 276 -12.80 22.18 1.67
C SER A 276 -11.45 22.87 1.59
N THR A 277 -10.51 22.49 2.46
CA THR A 277 -9.24 23.19 2.59
C THR A 277 -8.03 22.27 2.72
N ILE A 278 -6.89 22.78 2.27
CA ILE A 278 -5.56 22.23 2.57
C ILE A 278 -4.79 23.34 3.28
N GLN A 279 -4.39 23.09 4.52
CA GLN A 279 -3.73 24.09 5.34
C GLN A 279 -2.54 23.54 6.12
N LYS A 280 -1.57 24.40 6.40
CA LYS A 280 -0.47 24.06 7.31
C LYS A 280 -0.88 24.36 8.74
N ILE A 281 -0.68 23.39 9.61
CA ILE A 281 -0.87 23.53 11.05
C ILE A 281 0.48 23.37 11.75
N GLN A 282 0.68 24.10 12.84
CA GLN A 282 1.86 23.93 13.68
C GLN A 282 1.45 23.31 15.02
N LEU A 283 2.09 22.19 15.37
CA LEU A 283 1.87 21.59 16.68
C LEU A 283 2.53 22.45 17.76
N GLN A 284 1.74 22.85 18.74
CA GLN A 284 2.26 23.49 19.94
C GLN A 284 2.39 22.43 21.03
N THR A 285 3.61 22.19 21.48
CA THR A 285 3.85 21.40 22.70
C THR A 285 3.31 22.17 23.91
N LYS A 286 2.44 21.53 24.68
CA LYS A 286 2.00 22.03 25.98
C LYS A 286 3.14 22.09 26.99
#